data_1bd0bc04e9dfa1c8462fe6004660b732
#
_entry.id   1bd0bc04e9dfa1c8462fe6004660b732
#
_cell.length_a   1.000
_cell.length_b   1.000
_cell.length_c   1.000
_cell.angle_alpha   90.00
_cell.angle_beta   90.00
_cell.angle_gamma   90.00
#
_symmetry.space_group_name_H-M   'P 1'
#
loop_
_entity.id
_entity.type
_entity.pdbx_description
1 polymer ?
#
loop_
_entity_poly.entity_id
_entity_poly.type
_entity_poly.pdbx_seq_one_letter_code
_entity_poly.pdbx_strand_id
1 'polypeptide(L)'
;MNAYYTICRITGCFLLATFALLQPAIAQTPFFSETFGDSAKIVSQWKHGGTNNGPERWKWSKDATGDFEGQPNFASKTATNGFVYFNSDENGDNLHDVHITSPALNCSGQAKVFLRFENQYAYFSQPTNSIVQVGISTDGTNFTYIPVLTNVPRNDVSQAVQVQILDISTNAANQPNVFLRFRWQGQFEYVWRVDDVSLFAANPQANFDLTISEPLVALNYSTPVSQVDTMFALGIVSNKGLQNQSGIKLNLDVKSTNKQTFTKTETITTLNSQVQDTFLLENLYVPSDTGLYTVRMSVSSTQTDQDTSNNSLTAGYFVSPNLFSKDDGRLAGATRPEKVSGDLWEIGNLYDIVTDGFQAYEASFSVASNSNAHQGKSVSLLLYRIDENNDAKFDDADLKIVGYGFHNFTNEANYALITTPLLDINTNDQGVRLDKNKSYILSIQYAPEMFVPYSGLKYPYNVIATVVKNGEWFLGGFGDAVTAIARMRIRKNPTTSVKEPQLAESQLNLFPNPATREITVDLDLQKNSALVEIRIVDVAGRTVLTQQYENMQNGNFQYDVSNLVNGTYFLHARTEEGTKTKRFLIAR
;
A
#
# COMPACT_ATOMS: atom_id res chain seq x y z
N MET A 1 19.90 -8.17 -7.10
CA MET A 1 18.66 -8.32 -6.32
C MET A 1 18.34 -9.77 -5.90
N ASN A 2 19.38 -10.56 -5.58
CA ASN A 2 19.25 -11.97 -5.13
C ASN A 2 19.43 -12.16 -3.62
N ALA A 3 19.29 -11.12 -2.81
CA ALA A 3 19.65 -11.15 -1.39
C ALA A 3 18.45 -11.11 -0.40
N TYR A 4 17.20 -11.14 -0.86
CA TYR A 4 16.05 -10.97 0.05
C TYR A 4 15.23 -12.23 0.34
N TYR A 5 15.68 -13.42 -0.07
CA TYR A 5 14.92 -14.66 0.17
C TYR A 5 15.76 -15.75 0.86
N THR A 6 16.17 -15.48 2.11
CA THR A 6 16.62 -16.56 2.99
C THR A 6 15.67 -16.64 4.17
N ILE A 7 14.61 -17.45 4.06
CA ILE A 7 13.72 -17.80 5.18
C ILE A 7 14.24 -19.12 5.76
N CYS A 8 14.66 -19.06 7.02
CA CYS A 8 15.12 -20.20 7.82
C CYS A 8 13.97 -21.19 8.08
N ARG A 9 14.15 -22.44 7.66
CA ARG A 9 13.35 -23.58 8.13
C ARG A 9 14.01 -24.16 9.38
N ILE A 10 13.24 -24.24 10.47
CA ILE A 10 13.61 -25.06 11.63
C ILE A 10 12.61 -26.21 11.72
N THR A 11 13.09 -27.42 11.51
CA THR A 11 12.33 -28.67 11.61
C THR A 11 12.61 -29.32 12.98
N GLY A 12 11.57 -29.65 13.71
CA GLY A 12 11.67 -30.49 14.91
C GLY A 12 10.50 -31.46 14.98
N CYS A 13 10.77 -32.74 14.74
CA CYS A 13 9.82 -33.86 14.91
C CYS A 13 9.71 -34.32 16.34
N PHE A 14 8.47 -34.57 16.82
CA PHE A 14 8.21 -35.68 17.75
C PHE A 14 6.76 -36.21 17.55
N LEU A 15 6.67 -37.52 17.33
CA LEU A 15 5.43 -38.31 17.23
C LEU A 15 4.90 -38.69 18.60
N LEU A 16 3.62 -38.44 18.86
CA LEU A 16 2.81 -39.23 19.81
C LEU A 16 1.36 -39.28 19.32
N ALA A 17 0.89 -40.48 19.00
CA ALA A 17 -0.47 -40.73 18.56
C ALA A 17 -1.39 -40.87 19.77
N THR A 18 -2.42 -40.02 19.86
CA THR A 18 -3.58 -40.24 20.72
C THR A 18 -4.86 -40.13 19.90
N PHE A 19 -5.66 -41.17 19.94
CA PHE A 19 -7.01 -41.21 19.35
C PHE A 19 -7.93 -40.24 20.09
N ALA A 20 -8.33 -39.14 19.47
CA ALA A 20 -9.40 -38.29 19.95
C ALA A 20 -10.70 -38.61 19.24
N LEU A 21 -11.73 -38.92 19.98
CA LEU A 21 -13.10 -39.12 19.53
C LEU A 21 -13.61 -37.80 18.90
N LEU A 22 -13.94 -37.83 17.62
CA LEU A 22 -14.61 -36.76 16.90
C LEU A 22 -16.00 -36.52 17.49
N GLN A 23 -16.13 -35.45 18.29
CA GLN A 23 -17.45 -34.91 18.60
C GLN A 23 -17.84 -33.92 17.50
N PRO A 24 -19.08 -33.99 16.97
CA PRO A 24 -19.55 -32.97 16.04
C PRO A 24 -19.55 -31.60 16.76
N ALA A 25 -18.94 -30.61 16.11
CA ALA A 25 -18.96 -29.25 16.61
C ALA A 25 -20.39 -28.71 16.53
N ILE A 26 -21.08 -28.65 17.66
CA ILE A 26 -22.33 -27.90 17.78
C ILE A 26 -21.94 -26.45 17.97
N ALA A 27 -22.37 -25.57 17.05
CA ALA A 27 -22.24 -24.13 17.24
C ALA A 27 -22.83 -23.76 18.61
N GLN A 28 -22.00 -23.22 19.51
CA GLN A 28 -22.46 -22.90 20.84
C GLN A 28 -23.51 -21.78 20.77
N THR A 29 -24.66 -22.01 21.37
CA THR A 29 -25.71 -20.99 21.48
C THR A 29 -25.40 -20.07 22.65
N PRO A 30 -25.32 -18.76 22.45
CA PRO A 30 -25.16 -17.83 23.54
C PRO A 30 -26.39 -17.86 24.45
N PHE A 31 -26.18 -17.73 25.77
CA PHE A 31 -27.29 -17.59 26.71
C PHE A 31 -27.74 -16.13 26.87
N PHE A 32 -26.98 -15.18 26.34
CA PHE A 32 -27.33 -13.77 26.19
C PHE A 32 -26.78 -13.25 24.86
N SER A 33 -27.55 -12.39 24.18
CA SER A 33 -27.12 -11.66 23.00
C SER A 33 -27.74 -10.27 22.93
N GLU A 34 -26.96 -9.29 22.50
CA GLU A 34 -27.38 -7.94 22.18
C GLU A 34 -26.75 -7.53 20.83
N THR A 35 -27.58 -7.18 19.88
CA THR A 35 -27.20 -6.75 18.51
C THR A 35 -27.42 -5.27 18.26
N PHE A 36 -27.80 -4.53 19.30
CA PHE A 36 -28.12 -3.10 19.26
C PHE A 36 -29.15 -2.69 18.19
N GLY A 37 -29.95 -3.62 17.69
CA GLY A 37 -30.94 -3.39 16.63
C GLY A 37 -32.13 -2.50 17.05
N ASP A 38 -32.35 -2.29 18.34
CA ASP A 38 -33.42 -1.46 18.90
C ASP A 38 -32.83 -0.27 19.68
N SER A 39 -32.77 0.90 19.02
CA SER A 39 -32.25 2.13 19.62
C SER A 39 -33.02 2.58 20.87
N ALA A 40 -34.34 2.37 20.92
CA ALA A 40 -35.15 2.75 22.09
C ALA A 40 -34.82 1.89 23.30
N LYS A 41 -34.57 0.58 23.10
CA LYS A 41 -34.11 -0.34 24.14
C LYS A 41 -32.73 0.09 24.65
N ILE A 42 -31.79 0.46 23.75
CA ILE A 42 -30.46 0.91 24.14
C ILE A 42 -30.54 2.16 25.02
N VAL A 43 -31.27 3.16 24.59
CA VAL A 43 -31.45 4.41 25.34
C VAL A 43 -32.08 4.17 26.72
N SER A 44 -33.00 3.21 26.84
CA SER A 44 -33.72 2.95 28.10
C SER A 44 -33.00 2.00 29.05
N GLN A 45 -32.23 1.04 28.55
CA GLN A 45 -31.65 -0.05 29.35
C GLN A 45 -30.13 0.06 29.56
N TRP A 46 -29.41 0.59 28.58
CA TRP A 46 -27.96 0.78 28.68
C TRP A 46 -27.65 2.14 29.30
N LYS A 47 -26.87 2.16 30.35
CA LYS A 47 -26.58 3.38 31.12
C LYS A 47 -25.29 4.02 30.66
N HIS A 48 -25.37 5.27 30.28
CA HIS A 48 -24.22 6.12 30.02
C HIS A 48 -23.65 6.67 31.34
N GLY A 49 -22.33 6.89 31.36
CA GLY A 49 -21.66 7.54 32.47
C GLY A 49 -20.23 7.93 32.12
N GLY A 50 -19.56 8.59 33.06
CA GLY A 50 -18.20 9.08 32.92
C GLY A 50 -18.01 10.43 33.58
N THR A 51 -16.81 11.00 33.46
CA THR A 51 -16.45 12.29 34.09
C THR A 51 -17.16 13.48 33.44
N ASN A 52 -17.59 13.36 32.19
CA ASN A 52 -18.29 14.41 31.46
C ASN A 52 -19.74 13.98 31.17
N ASN A 53 -20.66 14.38 32.03
CA ASN A 53 -22.09 14.14 31.87
C ASN A 53 -22.75 15.03 30.76
N GLY A 54 -21.94 15.59 29.87
CA GLY A 54 -22.36 16.46 28.78
C GLY A 54 -22.78 15.71 27.51
N PRO A 55 -22.63 16.33 26.34
CA PRO A 55 -22.89 15.69 25.05
C PRO A 55 -21.94 14.54 24.74
N GLU A 56 -20.81 14.46 25.44
CA GLU A 56 -19.82 13.40 25.34
C GLU A 56 -20.37 12.10 25.92
N ARG A 57 -20.92 11.28 25.06
CA ARG A 57 -21.48 9.99 25.45
C ARG A 57 -21.43 9.00 24.31
N TRP A 58 -21.52 7.74 24.64
CA TRP A 58 -21.75 6.71 23.66
C TRP A 58 -23.03 7.00 22.87
N LYS A 59 -22.99 6.80 21.56
CA LYS A 59 -24.09 7.01 20.63
C LYS A 59 -24.49 5.68 20.02
N TRP A 60 -25.66 5.66 19.43
CA TRP A 60 -26.16 4.58 18.59
C TRP A 60 -26.18 5.04 17.13
N SER A 61 -25.83 4.14 16.19
CA SER A 61 -25.86 4.41 14.75
C SER A 61 -26.17 3.16 13.94
N LYS A 62 -26.65 3.37 12.70
CA LYS A 62 -26.67 2.39 11.61
C LYS A 62 -25.68 2.75 10.50
N ASP A 63 -25.08 3.91 10.59
CA ASP A 63 -24.08 4.36 9.63
C ASP A 63 -22.73 3.73 9.99
N ALA A 64 -22.39 2.69 9.25
CA ALA A 64 -21.17 1.94 9.42
C ALA A 64 -19.99 2.46 8.58
N THR A 65 -20.17 3.58 7.86
CA THR A 65 -19.07 4.17 7.05
C THR A 65 -17.88 4.57 7.92
N GLY A 66 -16.70 4.58 7.34
CA GLY A 66 -15.50 5.06 8.00
C GLY A 66 -15.59 6.55 8.34
N ASP A 67 -15.05 6.98 9.49
CA ASP A 67 -15.10 8.36 9.92
C ASP A 67 -14.02 9.23 9.26
N PHE A 68 -12.98 8.63 8.69
CA PHE A 68 -11.89 9.32 8.00
C PHE A 68 -11.40 8.54 6.78
N GLU A 69 -10.65 9.21 5.91
CA GLU A 69 -10.12 8.62 4.67
C GLU A 69 -9.19 7.42 4.98
N GLY A 70 -9.47 6.30 4.35
CA GLY A 70 -8.73 5.04 4.55
C GLY A 70 -9.29 4.13 5.64
N GLN A 71 -10.21 4.60 6.50
CA GLN A 71 -10.88 3.73 7.46
C GLN A 71 -11.88 2.82 6.74
N PRO A 72 -11.79 1.47 6.87
CA PRO A 72 -12.79 0.58 6.32
C PRO A 72 -14.14 0.74 7.04
N ASN A 73 -15.23 0.48 6.33
CA ASN A 73 -16.55 0.43 6.93
C ASN A 73 -16.60 -0.61 8.05
N PHE A 74 -17.33 -0.31 9.11
CA PHE A 74 -17.55 -1.28 10.19
C PHE A 74 -18.40 -2.46 9.67
N ALA A 75 -17.85 -3.66 9.75
CA ALA A 75 -18.42 -4.86 9.13
C ALA A 75 -18.79 -5.93 10.17
N SER A 76 -19.36 -5.52 11.33
CA SER A 76 -19.95 -6.49 12.25
C SER A 76 -21.11 -7.23 11.61
N LYS A 77 -21.42 -8.40 12.10
CA LYS A 77 -22.45 -9.29 11.54
C LYS A 77 -23.81 -8.61 11.41
N THR A 78 -24.13 -7.70 12.35
CA THR A 78 -25.42 -7.00 12.37
C THR A 78 -25.30 -5.47 12.28
N ALA A 79 -24.18 -4.91 11.83
CA ALA A 79 -23.94 -3.47 11.75
C ALA A 79 -25.07 -2.68 11.06
N THR A 80 -25.74 -3.27 10.07
CA THR A 80 -26.84 -2.65 9.34
C THR A 80 -28.11 -2.48 10.16
N ASN A 81 -28.28 -3.18 11.29
CA ASN A 81 -29.42 -3.00 12.19
C ASN A 81 -29.13 -1.98 13.29
N GLY A 82 -27.87 -1.73 13.60
CA GLY A 82 -27.38 -0.74 14.57
C GLY A 82 -26.25 -1.25 15.43
N PHE A 83 -25.45 -0.33 15.95
CA PHE A 83 -24.33 -0.56 16.86
C PHE A 83 -24.15 0.63 17.81
N VAL A 84 -23.34 0.48 18.85
CA VAL A 84 -22.97 1.59 19.73
C VAL A 84 -21.53 2.01 19.47
N TYR A 85 -21.26 3.32 19.61
CA TYR A 85 -19.92 3.86 19.40
C TYR A 85 -19.66 5.08 20.27
N PHE A 86 -18.38 5.32 20.51
CA PHE A 86 -17.86 6.59 20.99
C PHE A 86 -16.86 7.13 19.99
N ASN A 87 -17.05 8.38 19.55
CA ASN A 87 -16.14 9.09 18.68
C ASN A 87 -15.49 10.23 19.47
N SER A 88 -14.20 10.10 19.73
CA SER A 88 -13.41 11.08 20.49
C SER A 88 -13.17 12.35 19.67
N ASP A 89 -12.98 12.21 18.36
CA ASP A 89 -12.74 13.34 17.46
C ASP A 89 -13.95 14.30 17.40
N GLU A 90 -15.17 13.77 17.34
CA GLU A 90 -16.39 14.57 17.38
C GLU A 90 -16.55 15.39 18.67
N ASN A 91 -15.90 14.98 19.76
CA ASN A 91 -16.03 15.60 21.09
C ASN A 91 -14.87 16.55 21.42
N GLY A 92 -13.93 16.73 20.49
CA GLY A 92 -12.84 17.70 20.58
C GLY A 92 -11.67 17.25 21.47
N ASP A 93 -10.72 18.16 21.67
CA ASP A 93 -9.46 17.91 22.37
C ASP A 93 -9.60 17.97 23.91
N ASN A 94 -10.50 17.17 24.46
CA ASN A 94 -10.71 17.06 25.89
C ASN A 94 -10.30 15.66 26.40
N LEU A 95 -10.00 15.57 27.67
CA LEU A 95 -9.79 14.29 28.32
C LEU A 95 -11.15 13.60 28.53
N HIS A 96 -11.38 12.51 27.84
CA HIS A 96 -12.59 11.70 27.93
C HIS A 96 -12.39 10.50 28.87
N ASP A 97 -13.36 10.26 29.75
CA ASP A 97 -13.51 9.01 30.51
C ASP A 97 -14.99 8.65 30.50
N VAL A 98 -15.43 7.99 29.45
CA VAL A 98 -16.84 7.73 29.18
C VAL A 98 -17.12 6.26 29.01
N HIS A 99 -18.32 5.84 29.39
CA HIS A 99 -18.72 4.44 29.28
C HIS A 99 -20.20 4.25 29.00
N ILE A 100 -20.49 3.06 28.47
CA ILE A 100 -21.85 2.51 28.39
C ILE A 100 -21.89 1.18 29.14
N THR A 101 -22.92 1.00 29.97
CA THR A 101 -23.06 -0.16 30.85
C THR A 101 -24.36 -0.90 30.56
N SER A 102 -24.28 -2.23 30.44
CA SER A 102 -25.43 -3.09 30.19
C SER A 102 -26.44 -3.07 31.37
N PRO A 103 -27.68 -3.49 31.14
CA PRO A 103 -28.54 -3.95 32.25
C PRO A 103 -27.90 -5.14 32.97
N ALA A 104 -28.48 -5.53 34.11
CA ALA A 104 -28.07 -6.72 34.84
C ALA A 104 -28.30 -7.99 33.96
N LEU A 105 -27.26 -8.76 33.77
CA LEU A 105 -27.26 -10.01 33.01
C LEU A 105 -27.21 -11.19 33.97
N ASN A 106 -28.07 -12.19 33.79
CA ASN A 106 -28.11 -13.35 34.63
C ASN A 106 -27.13 -14.46 34.18
N CYS A 107 -26.11 -14.71 34.96
CA CYS A 107 -25.13 -15.79 34.76
C CYS A 107 -25.29 -16.93 35.77
N SER A 108 -26.42 -17.02 36.51
CA SER A 108 -26.68 -18.11 37.46
C SER A 108 -26.63 -19.47 36.76
N GLY A 109 -25.96 -20.44 37.40
CA GLY A 109 -25.80 -21.79 36.85
C GLY A 109 -24.73 -21.91 35.73
N GLN A 110 -24.07 -20.82 35.36
CA GLN A 110 -22.99 -20.85 34.39
C GLN A 110 -21.63 -20.99 35.12
N ALA A 111 -21.05 -22.18 35.09
CA ALA A 111 -19.74 -22.46 35.73
C ALA A 111 -18.59 -21.73 35.01
N LYS A 112 -18.77 -21.38 33.73
CA LYS A 112 -17.89 -20.56 32.90
C LYS A 112 -18.71 -19.50 32.20
N VAL A 113 -18.10 -18.32 31.96
CA VAL A 113 -18.72 -17.22 31.19
C VAL A 113 -17.68 -16.61 30.29
N PHE A 114 -17.94 -16.69 28.99
CA PHE A 114 -17.13 -16.05 27.95
C PHE A 114 -17.94 -14.93 27.32
N LEU A 115 -17.35 -13.73 27.32
CA LEU A 115 -17.88 -12.58 26.61
C LEU A 115 -17.29 -12.58 25.20
N ARG A 116 -18.16 -12.55 24.16
CA ARG A 116 -17.78 -12.31 22.78
C ARG A 116 -18.46 -11.03 22.30
N PHE A 117 -17.71 -10.19 21.61
CA PHE A 117 -18.29 -9.03 20.92
C PHE A 117 -17.49 -8.71 19.65
N GLU A 118 -18.15 -8.01 18.72
CA GLU A 118 -17.53 -7.50 17.50
C GLU A 118 -17.25 -6.01 17.66
N ASN A 119 -16.11 -5.56 17.17
CA ASN A 119 -15.74 -4.17 17.35
C ASN A 119 -14.77 -3.68 16.27
N GLN A 120 -14.66 -2.35 16.17
CA GLN A 120 -13.66 -1.65 15.38
C GLN A 120 -13.12 -0.50 16.22
N TYR A 121 -11.81 -0.38 16.29
CA TYR A 121 -11.13 0.69 17.01
C TYR A 121 -10.14 1.39 16.11
N ALA A 122 -10.17 2.71 16.13
CA ALA A 122 -9.17 3.54 15.47
C ALA A 122 -8.64 4.58 16.44
N TYR A 123 -7.34 4.84 16.37
CA TYR A 123 -6.77 5.89 17.18
C TYR A 123 -5.70 6.69 16.46
N PHE A 124 -5.61 8.00 16.79
CA PHE A 124 -4.83 8.96 16.01
C PHE A 124 -3.39 9.09 16.48
N SER A 125 -3.14 9.42 17.74
CA SER A 125 -1.82 9.98 17.97
C SER A 125 -0.96 9.37 19.05
N GLN A 126 -1.10 9.79 20.19
CA GLN A 126 -0.15 9.55 21.27
C GLN A 126 -0.90 9.24 22.50
N PRO A 127 -1.29 8.09 22.67
CA PRO A 127 -1.82 7.92 23.99
C PRO A 127 -0.72 7.58 24.94
N THR A 128 -0.27 8.50 25.59
CA THR A 128 0.22 8.18 26.89
C THR A 128 -0.88 7.57 27.75
N ASN A 129 -2.16 7.69 27.39
CA ASN A 129 -3.27 7.30 28.26
C ASN A 129 -4.58 6.88 27.57
N SER A 130 -4.62 6.65 26.26
CA SER A 130 -5.87 6.19 25.64
C SER A 130 -6.02 4.69 25.79
N ILE A 131 -7.10 4.25 26.42
CA ILE A 131 -7.38 2.85 26.69
C ILE A 131 -8.86 2.56 26.44
N VAL A 132 -9.13 1.53 25.67
CA VAL A 132 -10.46 0.92 25.58
C VAL A 132 -10.50 -0.34 26.43
N GLN A 133 -11.52 -0.46 27.27
CA GLN A 133 -11.61 -1.48 28.29
C GLN A 133 -13.01 -2.07 28.39
N VAL A 134 -13.07 -3.35 28.76
CA VAL A 134 -14.31 -3.98 29.21
C VAL A 134 -14.27 -4.11 30.72
N GLY A 135 -15.25 -3.52 31.39
CA GLY A 135 -15.46 -3.65 32.82
C GLY A 135 -16.50 -4.73 33.15
N ILE A 136 -16.25 -5.52 34.18
CA ILE A 136 -17.16 -6.53 34.68
C ILE A 136 -17.46 -6.20 36.15
N SER A 137 -18.74 -6.25 36.54
CA SER A 137 -19.21 -5.96 37.88
C SER A 137 -20.37 -6.86 38.26
N THR A 138 -20.53 -7.16 39.54
CA THR A 138 -21.70 -7.88 40.09
C THR A 138 -22.65 -6.97 40.89
N ASP A 139 -22.23 -5.72 41.17
CA ASP A 139 -23.02 -4.73 41.90
C ASP A 139 -23.39 -3.49 41.08
N GLY A 140 -22.87 -3.39 39.82
CA GLY A 140 -23.07 -2.27 38.92
C GLY A 140 -22.30 -0.99 39.29
N THR A 141 -21.47 -1.05 40.35
CA THR A 141 -20.71 0.09 40.88
C THR A 141 -19.21 -0.13 40.79
N ASN A 142 -18.76 -1.27 41.29
CA ASN A 142 -17.35 -1.65 41.33
C ASN A 142 -17.01 -2.55 40.14
N PHE A 143 -16.14 -2.08 39.23
CA PHE A 143 -15.78 -2.77 38.00
C PHE A 143 -14.34 -3.25 38.02
N THR A 144 -14.12 -4.50 37.61
CA THR A 144 -12.81 -5.03 37.23
C THR A 144 -12.64 -4.80 35.72
N TYR A 145 -11.59 -4.12 35.31
CA TYR A 145 -11.37 -3.76 33.90
C TYR A 145 -10.36 -4.66 33.23
N ILE A 146 -10.66 -5.04 31.99
CA ILE A 146 -9.80 -5.78 31.09
C ILE A 146 -9.54 -4.86 29.88
N PRO A 147 -8.28 -4.44 29.63
CA PRO A 147 -7.92 -3.71 28.41
C PRO A 147 -8.16 -4.59 27.17
N VAL A 148 -8.65 -3.98 26.09
CA VAL A 148 -8.85 -4.65 24.79
C VAL A 148 -8.17 -3.84 23.69
N LEU A 149 -7.83 -4.51 22.58
CA LEU A 149 -7.24 -3.87 21.38
C LEU A 149 -5.91 -3.11 21.67
N THR A 150 -5.09 -3.61 22.57
CA THR A 150 -3.83 -2.98 22.98
C THR A 150 -2.76 -2.90 21.87
N ASN A 151 -2.95 -3.58 20.75
CA ASN A 151 -1.97 -3.73 19.67
C ASN A 151 -2.34 -3.00 18.38
N VAL A 152 -3.29 -2.07 18.42
CA VAL A 152 -3.58 -1.23 17.25
C VAL A 152 -2.47 -0.19 17.12
N PRO A 153 -1.76 -0.10 15.97
CA PRO A 153 -0.70 0.88 15.79
C PRO A 153 -1.23 2.31 15.80
N ARG A 154 -0.34 3.23 16.11
CA ARG A 154 -0.63 4.66 16.05
C ARG A 154 -1.04 5.08 14.64
N ASN A 155 -2.03 5.99 14.55
CA ASN A 155 -2.57 6.52 13.31
C ASN A 155 -3.04 5.42 12.36
N ASP A 156 -3.63 4.39 12.95
CA ASP A 156 -4.11 3.20 12.26
C ASP A 156 -5.49 2.82 12.80
N VAL A 157 -6.09 1.85 12.17
CA VAL A 157 -7.40 1.30 12.50
C VAL A 157 -7.30 -0.21 12.61
N SER A 158 -8.04 -0.79 13.54
CA SER A 158 -8.29 -2.22 13.51
C SER A 158 -8.98 -2.61 12.21
N GLN A 159 -8.96 -3.88 11.84
CA GLN A 159 -9.68 -4.38 10.66
C GLN A 159 -11.15 -3.92 10.67
N ALA A 160 -11.83 -4.03 9.53
CA ALA A 160 -13.24 -3.67 9.39
C ALA A 160 -14.15 -4.25 10.50
N VAL A 161 -13.77 -5.40 11.04
CA VAL A 161 -14.32 -5.98 12.26
C VAL A 161 -13.25 -6.81 12.97
N GLN A 162 -13.20 -6.69 14.29
CA GLN A 162 -12.45 -7.59 15.17
C GLN A 162 -13.39 -8.27 16.15
N VAL A 163 -13.19 -9.57 16.36
CA VAL A 163 -13.90 -10.34 17.37
C VAL A 163 -13.04 -10.39 18.63
N GLN A 164 -13.61 -9.98 19.75
CA GLN A 164 -13.00 -10.15 21.07
C GLN A 164 -13.70 -11.27 21.81
N ILE A 165 -12.93 -12.18 22.41
CA ILE A 165 -13.41 -13.25 23.28
C ILE A 165 -12.63 -13.17 24.59
N LEU A 166 -13.33 -12.92 25.68
CA LEU A 166 -12.76 -12.75 27.02
C LEU A 166 -13.33 -13.80 27.96
N ASP A 167 -12.48 -14.55 28.64
CA ASP A 167 -12.92 -15.38 29.77
C ASP A 167 -13.15 -14.46 31.00
N ILE A 168 -14.42 -14.20 31.31
CA ILE A 168 -14.83 -13.37 32.43
C ILE A 168 -15.34 -14.21 33.61
N SER A 169 -15.09 -15.52 33.61
CA SER A 169 -15.60 -16.46 34.60
C SER A 169 -15.24 -16.08 36.05
N THR A 170 -14.05 -15.53 36.26
CA THR A 170 -13.59 -15.11 37.59
C THR A 170 -14.55 -14.14 38.27
N ASN A 171 -15.17 -13.24 37.49
CA ASN A 171 -16.07 -12.22 38.03
C ASN A 171 -17.55 -12.53 37.78
N ALA A 172 -17.87 -13.35 36.77
CA ALA A 172 -19.24 -13.52 36.27
C ALA A 172 -19.84 -14.90 36.53
N ALA A 173 -19.02 -15.95 36.74
CA ALA A 173 -19.55 -17.31 36.91
C ALA A 173 -20.50 -17.43 38.11
N ASN A 174 -21.66 -18.06 37.85
CA ASN A 174 -22.73 -18.30 38.86
C ASN A 174 -23.32 -17.02 39.50
N GLN A 175 -23.07 -15.83 38.93
CA GLN A 175 -23.60 -14.57 39.47
C GLN A 175 -25.00 -14.27 38.88
N PRO A 176 -26.00 -13.91 39.73
CA PRO A 176 -27.35 -13.57 39.27
C PRO A 176 -27.40 -12.21 38.58
N ASN A 177 -26.45 -11.33 38.89
CA ASN A 177 -26.36 -9.98 38.30
C ASN A 177 -24.94 -9.73 37.86
N VAL A 178 -24.73 -9.61 36.56
CA VAL A 178 -23.46 -9.24 35.94
C VAL A 178 -23.69 -8.00 35.06
N PHE A 179 -22.87 -7.01 35.22
CA PHE A 179 -22.90 -5.79 34.41
C PHE A 179 -21.64 -5.74 33.56
N LEU A 180 -21.81 -5.51 32.26
CA LEU A 180 -20.73 -5.29 31.32
C LEU A 180 -20.63 -3.79 31.02
N ARG A 181 -19.43 -3.25 31.01
CA ARG A 181 -19.17 -1.84 30.72
C ARG A 181 -18.13 -1.71 29.62
N PHE A 182 -18.47 -1.02 28.54
CA PHE A 182 -17.50 -0.58 27.53
C PHE A 182 -17.05 0.83 27.89
N ARG A 183 -15.77 0.99 28.21
CA ARG A 183 -15.18 2.25 28.69
C ARG A 183 -14.10 2.72 27.75
N TRP A 184 -14.20 3.98 27.38
CA TRP A 184 -13.16 4.73 26.70
C TRP A 184 -12.49 5.68 27.68
N GLN A 185 -11.14 5.68 27.70
CA GLN A 185 -10.31 6.72 28.31
C GLN A 185 -9.32 7.22 27.27
N GLY A 186 -9.16 8.52 27.12
CA GLY A 186 -8.22 9.13 26.17
C GLY A 186 -8.57 10.54 25.82
N GLN A 187 -7.83 11.10 24.88
CA GLN A 187 -7.93 12.48 24.46
C GLN A 187 -7.67 12.56 22.96
N PHE A 188 -8.59 13.19 22.23
CA PHE A 188 -8.46 13.46 20.79
C PHE A 188 -8.00 12.24 19.97
N GLU A 189 -8.76 11.17 20.07
CA GLU A 189 -8.57 9.94 19.30
C GLU A 189 -9.73 9.78 18.32
N TYR A 190 -9.67 8.77 17.44
CA TYR A 190 -10.77 8.53 16.50
C TYR A 190 -11.99 7.89 17.19
N VAL A 191 -12.29 6.63 16.90
CA VAL A 191 -13.57 5.99 17.22
C VAL A 191 -13.40 4.58 17.77
N TRP A 192 -14.30 4.16 18.66
CA TRP A 192 -14.52 2.77 19.02
C TRP A 192 -15.98 2.39 18.80
N ARG A 193 -16.21 1.40 17.95
CA ARG A 193 -17.52 0.83 17.62
C ARG A 193 -17.64 -0.56 18.23
N VAL A 194 -18.80 -0.89 18.79
CA VAL A 194 -19.08 -2.18 19.46
C VAL A 194 -20.44 -2.69 19.02
N ASP A 195 -20.49 -3.99 18.68
CA ASP A 195 -21.70 -4.68 18.25
C ASP A 195 -21.66 -6.17 18.62
N ASP A 196 -22.77 -6.89 18.41
CA ASP A 196 -22.91 -8.34 18.55
C ASP A 196 -22.36 -8.90 19.87
N VAL A 197 -22.74 -8.26 20.99
CA VAL A 197 -22.31 -8.64 22.34
C VAL A 197 -23.05 -9.91 22.79
N SER A 198 -22.32 -10.97 23.13
CA SER A 198 -22.90 -12.26 23.52
C SER A 198 -22.15 -12.91 24.68
N LEU A 199 -22.89 -13.67 25.51
CA LEU A 199 -22.31 -14.47 26.60
C LEU A 199 -22.51 -15.97 26.31
N PHE A 200 -21.45 -16.73 26.53
CA PHE A 200 -21.39 -18.17 26.31
C PHE A 200 -20.96 -18.94 27.58
N ALA A 201 -21.49 -20.16 27.75
CA ALA A 201 -21.13 -21.06 28.84
C ALA A 201 -19.78 -21.80 28.63
N ALA A 202 -19.23 -21.75 27.44
CA ALA A 202 -17.90 -22.25 27.08
C ALA A 202 -17.26 -21.33 26.05
N ASN A 203 -15.97 -21.49 25.79
CA ASN A 203 -15.27 -20.67 24.78
C ASN A 203 -15.93 -20.82 23.40
N PRO A 204 -16.50 -19.75 22.82
CA PRO A 204 -17.19 -19.82 21.52
C PRO A 204 -16.24 -19.86 20.33
N GLN A 205 -14.93 -19.77 20.55
CA GLN A 205 -13.96 -19.89 19.47
C GLN A 205 -14.02 -21.30 18.87
N ALA A 206 -13.94 -21.36 17.56
CA ALA A 206 -13.92 -22.63 16.84
C ALA A 206 -12.75 -23.54 17.30
N ASN A 207 -12.98 -24.86 17.35
CA ASN A 207 -11.88 -25.79 17.57
C ASN A 207 -10.97 -25.89 16.35
N PHE A 208 -11.56 -25.88 15.18
CA PHE A 208 -10.87 -25.96 13.87
C PHE A 208 -11.36 -24.81 13.00
N ASP A 209 -10.47 -23.92 12.66
CA ASP A 209 -10.71 -22.75 11.81
C ASP A 209 -9.39 -22.38 11.13
N LEU A 210 -9.30 -22.64 9.83
CA LEU A 210 -8.20 -22.19 8.99
C LEU A 210 -8.64 -20.95 8.24
N THR A 211 -7.78 -20.00 8.12
CA THR A 211 -8.01 -18.82 7.29
C THR A 211 -6.83 -18.55 6.37
N ILE A 212 -7.09 -17.93 5.23
CA ILE A 212 -6.06 -17.44 4.33
C ILE A 212 -6.26 -15.94 4.12
N SER A 213 -5.16 -15.18 4.18
CA SER A 213 -5.15 -13.73 4.04
C SER A 213 -3.97 -13.23 3.22
N GLU A 214 -3.98 -11.95 2.90
CA GLU A 214 -2.88 -11.19 2.29
C GLU A 214 -2.32 -11.83 1.01
N PRO A 215 -3.13 -11.94 -0.06
CA PRO A 215 -2.67 -12.55 -1.30
C PRO A 215 -1.74 -11.61 -2.04
N LEU A 216 -0.56 -12.11 -2.45
CA LEU A 216 0.30 -11.46 -3.41
C LEU A 216 0.57 -12.44 -4.55
N VAL A 217 0.11 -12.11 -5.75
CA VAL A 217 0.21 -13.00 -6.93
C VAL A 217 0.98 -12.37 -8.08
N ALA A 218 1.29 -11.09 -7.99
CA ALA A 218 2.12 -10.37 -8.96
C ALA A 218 2.69 -9.10 -8.33
N LEU A 219 3.88 -8.68 -8.76
CA LEU A 219 4.51 -7.43 -8.34
C LEU A 219 3.94 -6.19 -9.04
N ASN A 220 3.18 -6.39 -10.11
CA ASN A 220 2.45 -5.36 -10.84
C ASN A 220 1.00 -5.79 -11.02
N TYR A 221 0.07 -4.86 -10.98
CA TYR A 221 -1.30 -5.14 -11.41
C TYR A 221 -1.37 -5.45 -12.91
N SER A 222 -0.61 -4.70 -13.72
CA SER A 222 -0.50 -4.93 -15.16
C SER A 222 0.96 -5.09 -15.57
N THR A 223 1.27 -6.19 -16.28
CA THR A 223 2.59 -6.47 -16.85
C THR A 223 2.45 -6.74 -18.35
N PRO A 224 3.28 -6.15 -19.22
CA PRO A 224 3.31 -6.51 -20.63
C PRO A 224 3.60 -8.01 -20.84
N VAL A 225 2.91 -8.68 -21.73
CA VAL A 225 3.12 -10.11 -22.03
C VAL A 225 4.58 -10.44 -22.39
N SER A 226 5.30 -9.50 -23.00
CA SER A 226 6.73 -9.63 -23.31
C SER A 226 7.65 -9.53 -22.08
N GLN A 227 7.14 -9.12 -20.94
CA GLN A 227 7.88 -8.88 -19.69
C GLN A 227 7.36 -9.73 -18.55
N VAL A 228 6.51 -10.70 -18.83
CA VAL A 228 6.04 -11.65 -17.82
C VAL A 228 7.11 -12.69 -17.59
N ASP A 229 7.43 -12.90 -16.32
CA ASP A 229 8.26 -14.00 -15.84
C ASP A 229 7.39 -15.09 -15.23
N THR A 230 8.05 -16.10 -14.66
CA THR A 230 7.39 -17.16 -13.91
C THR A 230 6.58 -16.59 -12.75
N MET A 231 5.31 -16.96 -12.69
CA MET A 231 4.41 -16.48 -11.66
C MET A 231 4.71 -17.12 -10.31
N PHE A 232 4.35 -16.41 -9.27
CA PHE A 232 4.37 -16.87 -7.88
C PHE A 232 3.01 -16.59 -7.23
N ALA A 233 2.78 -17.20 -6.08
CA ALA A 233 1.66 -16.89 -5.21
C ALA A 233 2.10 -16.94 -3.75
N LEU A 234 1.78 -15.90 -3.00
CA LEU A 234 2.06 -15.79 -1.58
C LEU A 234 0.75 -15.55 -0.83
N GLY A 235 0.60 -16.18 0.32
CA GLY A 235 -0.51 -15.96 1.23
C GLY A 235 -0.15 -16.38 2.64
N ILE A 236 -0.81 -15.80 3.64
CA ILE A 236 -0.69 -16.20 5.03
C ILE A 236 -1.81 -17.18 5.36
N VAL A 237 -1.46 -18.38 5.79
CA VAL A 237 -2.39 -19.35 6.34
C VAL A 237 -2.31 -19.30 7.85
N SER A 238 -3.44 -19.11 8.51
CA SER A 238 -3.52 -19.05 9.97
C SER A 238 -4.47 -20.11 10.50
N ASN A 239 -4.07 -20.79 11.57
CA ASN A 239 -4.97 -21.63 12.36
C ASN A 239 -5.55 -20.77 13.50
N LYS A 240 -6.77 -20.27 13.30
CA LYS A 240 -7.51 -19.49 14.31
C LYS A 240 -8.24 -20.39 15.31
N GLY A 241 -8.26 -21.71 15.08
CA GLY A 241 -8.90 -22.69 15.92
C GLY A 241 -8.15 -22.96 17.22
N LEU A 242 -8.84 -23.55 18.21
CA LEU A 242 -8.27 -23.93 19.51
C LEU A 242 -7.43 -25.22 19.45
N GLN A 243 -7.51 -25.98 18.37
CA GLN A 243 -6.81 -27.25 18.18
C GLN A 243 -5.83 -27.20 17.02
N ASN A 244 -4.77 -28.00 17.12
CA ASN A 244 -3.84 -28.18 16.01
C ASN A 244 -4.54 -28.79 14.82
N GLN A 245 -4.21 -28.36 13.62
CA GLN A 245 -4.72 -28.90 12.38
C GLN A 245 -3.63 -29.60 11.58
N SER A 246 -3.99 -30.66 10.86
CA SER A 246 -3.05 -31.50 10.12
C SER A 246 -3.54 -31.78 8.70
N GLY A 247 -2.60 -32.20 7.83
CA GLY A 247 -2.89 -32.49 6.43
C GLY A 247 -3.47 -31.27 5.71
N ILE A 248 -2.94 -30.10 6.00
CA ILE A 248 -3.41 -28.84 5.44
C ILE A 248 -3.02 -28.77 3.97
N LYS A 249 -3.99 -28.49 3.13
CA LYS A 249 -3.78 -28.30 1.69
C LYS A 249 -4.03 -26.84 1.32
N LEU A 250 -3.05 -26.24 0.72
CA LEU A 250 -3.19 -24.94 0.03
C LEU A 250 -3.42 -25.25 -1.45
N ASN A 251 -4.59 -24.92 -1.95
CA ASN A 251 -4.94 -25.08 -3.36
C ASN A 251 -4.89 -23.73 -4.05
N LEU A 252 -4.27 -23.70 -5.21
CA LEU A 252 -4.18 -22.56 -6.10
C LEU A 252 -4.89 -22.89 -7.41
N ASP A 253 -5.88 -22.10 -7.78
CA ASP A 253 -6.59 -22.15 -9.05
C ASP A 253 -6.39 -20.83 -9.80
N VAL A 254 -5.78 -20.90 -10.98
CA VAL A 254 -5.58 -19.74 -11.85
C VAL A 254 -6.43 -19.89 -13.11
N LYS A 255 -7.13 -18.83 -13.47
CA LYS A 255 -7.95 -18.76 -14.68
C LYS A 255 -7.71 -17.44 -15.40
N SER A 256 -7.44 -17.49 -16.70
CA SER A 256 -7.42 -16.29 -17.54
C SER A 256 -8.75 -16.12 -18.27
N THR A 257 -9.01 -14.87 -18.73
CA THR A 257 -10.16 -14.57 -19.60
C THR A 257 -10.11 -15.37 -20.90
N ASN A 258 -8.91 -15.73 -21.38
CA ASN A 258 -8.70 -16.54 -22.58
C ASN A 258 -8.66 -18.05 -22.31
N LYS A 259 -9.20 -18.49 -21.17
CA LYS A 259 -9.37 -19.91 -20.78
C LYS A 259 -8.07 -20.67 -20.46
N GLN A 260 -6.94 -20.02 -20.27
CA GLN A 260 -5.80 -20.67 -19.63
C GLN A 260 -6.14 -21.03 -18.19
N THR A 261 -5.83 -22.24 -17.79
CA THR A 261 -6.04 -22.71 -16.41
C THR A 261 -4.76 -23.35 -15.89
N PHE A 262 -4.48 -23.11 -14.63
CA PHE A 262 -3.38 -23.73 -13.92
C PHE A 262 -3.84 -24.05 -12.50
N THR A 263 -3.47 -25.21 -11.99
CA THR A 263 -3.77 -25.62 -10.62
C THR A 263 -2.52 -26.14 -9.93
N LYS A 264 -2.36 -25.85 -8.67
CA LYS A 264 -1.30 -26.34 -7.81
C LYS A 264 -1.86 -26.63 -6.43
N THR A 265 -1.37 -27.69 -5.80
CA THR A 265 -1.66 -27.99 -4.39
C THR A 265 -0.35 -28.19 -3.65
N GLU A 266 -0.20 -27.49 -2.54
CA GLU A 266 0.87 -27.71 -1.57
C GLU A 266 0.29 -28.26 -0.28
N THR A 267 1.08 -29.05 0.44
CA THR A 267 0.64 -29.69 1.68
C THR A 267 1.55 -29.33 2.83
N ILE A 268 0.93 -28.92 3.93
CA ILE A 268 1.61 -28.68 5.20
C ILE A 268 1.18 -29.80 6.16
N THR A 269 2.16 -30.36 6.84
CA THR A 269 1.89 -31.49 7.73
C THR A 269 1.00 -31.09 8.91
N THR A 270 1.34 -29.98 9.58
CA THR A 270 0.64 -29.52 10.79
C THR A 270 0.80 -28.02 10.96
N LEU A 271 -0.27 -27.35 11.39
CA LEU A 271 -0.24 -25.97 11.87
C LEU A 271 -0.86 -25.92 13.26
N ASN A 272 -0.07 -25.51 14.23
CA ASN A 272 -0.50 -25.46 15.63
C ASN A 272 -1.62 -24.43 15.82
N SER A 273 -2.40 -24.63 16.90
CA SER A 273 -3.42 -23.68 17.33
C SER A 273 -2.84 -22.27 17.48
N GLN A 274 -3.55 -21.26 16.98
CA GLN A 274 -3.18 -19.84 17.05
C GLN A 274 -1.85 -19.47 16.35
N VAL A 275 -1.35 -20.33 15.46
CA VAL A 275 -0.14 -20.09 14.68
C VAL A 275 -0.51 -19.75 13.24
N GLN A 276 0.28 -18.91 12.63
CA GLN A 276 0.23 -18.61 11.20
C GLN A 276 1.55 -18.96 10.52
N ASP A 277 1.49 -19.23 9.23
CA ASP A 277 2.66 -19.46 8.40
C ASP A 277 2.48 -18.79 7.03
N THR A 278 3.57 -18.33 6.46
CA THR A 278 3.58 -17.68 5.15
C THR A 278 3.94 -18.69 4.08
N PHE A 279 3.07 -18.83 3.09
CA PHE A 279 3.27 -19.73 1.96
C PHE A 279 3.68 -18.93 0.73
N LEU A 280 4.85 -19.25 0.22
CA LEU A 280 5.35 -18.75 -1.05
C LEU A 280 5.45 -19.93 -2.04
N LEU A 281 4.61 -19.90 -3.06
CA LEU A 281 4.64 -20.83 -4.19
C LEU A 281 5.37 -20.14 -5.34
N GLU A 282 6.54 -20.63 -5.68
CA GLU A 282 7.37 -20.10 -6.76
C GLU A 282 7.32 -20.98 -8.01
N ASN A 283 7.79 -20.43 -9.12
CA ASN A 283 7.98 -21.15 -10.39
C ASN A 283 6.70 -21.89 -10.85
N LEU A 284 5.56 -21.22 -10.75
CA LEU A 284 4.27 -21.86 -11.02
C LEU A 284 4.04 -22.07 -12.50
N TYR A 285 4.00 -21.01 -13.28
CA TYR A 285 3.75 -21.02 -14.72
C TYR A 285 4.09 -19.63 -15.30
N VAL A 286 4.23 -19.58 -16.62
CA VAL A 286 4.44 -18.31 -17.36
C VAL A 286 3.16 -18.01 -18.13
N PRO A 287 2.46 -16.89 -17.85
CA PRO A 287 1.34 -16.44 -18.67
C PRO A 287 1.76 -16.22 -20.12
N SER A 288 1.03 -16.79 -21.08
CA SER A 288 1.33 -16.66 -22.50
C SER A 288 0.36 -15.73 -23.25
N ASP A 289 -0.80 -15.45 -22.67
CA ASP A 289 -1.85 -14.65 -23.30
C ASP A 289 -2.13 -13.37 -22.52
N THR A 290 -2.55 -12.35 -23.25
CA THR A 290 -3.06 -11.11 -22.63
C THR A 290 -4.44 -11.32 -22.04
N GLY A 291 -4.76 -10.61 -20.97
CA GLY A 291 -6.06 -10.65 -20.32
C GLY A 291 -5.98 -10.62 -18.79
N LEU A 292 -7.13 -10.65 -18.15
CA LEU A 292 -7.23 -10.74 -16.69
C LEU A 292 -6.99 -12.18 -16.26
N TYR A 293 -6.07 -12.36 -15.33
CA TYR A 293 -5.82 -13.59 -14.62
C TYR A 293 -6.41 -13.50 -13.22
N THR A 294 -7.30 -14.42 -12.89
CA THR A 294 -7.91 -14.55 -11.57
C THR A 294 -7.26 -15.71 -10.85
N VAL A 295 -6.73 -15.46 -9.67
CA VAL A 295 -6.04 -16.42 -8.83
C VAL A 295 -6.87 -16.64 -7.58
N ARG A 296 -7.45 -17.83 -7.45
CA ARG A 296 -8.13 -18.23 -6.23
C ARG A 296 -7.20 -19.11 -5.41
N MET A 297 -7.00 -18.71 -4.17
CA MET A 297 -6.28 -19.50 -3.16
C MET A 297 -7.28 -20.02 -2.15
N SER A 298 -7.15 -21.29 -1.74
CA SER A 298 -8.03 -21.86 -0.71
C SER A 298 -7.29 -22.87 0.15
N VAL A 299 -7.65 -22.92 1.42
CA VAL A 299 -7.08 -23.82 2.42
C VAL A 299 -8.12 -24.84 2.89
N SER A 300 -7.64 -26.03 3.22
CA SER A 300 -8.44 -27.09 3.86
C SER A 300 -7.52 -27.95 4.72
N SER A 301 -8.09 -28.70 5.66
CA SER A 301 -7.34 -29.67 6.47
C SER A 301 -8.08 -30.99 6.55
N THR A 302 -7.52 -31.98 7.26
CA THR A 302 -8.20 -33.25 7.55
C THR A 302 -9.35 -33.08 8.55
N GLN A 303 -9.31 -32.02 9.36
CA GLN A 303 -10.38 -31.67 10.29
C GLN A 303 -11.46 -30.86 9.59
N THR A 304 -12.69 -30.98 10.04
CA THR A 304 -13.81 -30.17 9.52
C THR A 304 -13.70 -28.76 10.06
N ASP A 305 -13.49 -27.81 9.16
CA ASP A 305 -13.44 -26.39 9.49
C ASP A 305 -14.84 -25.87 9.88
N GLN A 306 -14.89 -25.10 10.94
CA GLN A 306 -16.12 -24.57 11.52
C GLN A 306 -16.53 -23.21 10.95
N ASP A 307 -15.60 -22.51 10.29
CA ASP A 307 -15.85 -21.30 9.52
C ASP A 307 -15.18 -21.35 8.15
N THR A 308 -15.88 -21.93 7.18
CA THR A 308 -15.36 -22.05 5.80
C THR A 308 -15.45 -20.76 4.98
N SER A 309 -16.04 -19.70 5.51
CA SER A 309 -16.22 -18.42 4.80
C SER A 309 -14.88 -17.67 4.60
N ASN A 310 -13.91 -17.93 5.45
CA ASN A 310 -12.57 -17.31 5.46
C ASN A 310 -11.47 -18.21 4.86
N ASN A 311 -11.83 -19.39 4.36
CA ASN A 311 -10.89 -20.40 3.82
C ASN A 311 -10.45 -20.12 2.38
N SER A 312 -10.94 -19.10 1.74
CA SER A 312 -10.53 -18.77 0.38
C SER A 312 -10.54 -17.28 0.12
N LEU A 313 -9.63 -16.88 -0.75
CA LEU A 313 -9.57 -15.52 -1.24
C LEU A 313 -9.26 -15.53 -2.74
N THR A 314 -9.51 -14.40 -3.38
CA THR A 314 -9.28 -14.24 -4.81
C THR A 314 -8.51 -12.95 -5.03
N ALA A 315 -7.42 -13.05 -5.78
CA ALA A 315 -6.65 -11.94 -6.27
C ALA A 315 -6.63 -11.96 -7.80
N GLY A 316 -6.23 -10.85 -8.40
CA GLY A 316 -6.13 -10.78 -9.85
C GLY A 316 -5.00 -9.87 -10.29
N TYR A 317 -4.50 -10.13 -11.50
CA TYR A 317 -3.55 -9.28 -12.20
C TYR A 317 -3.86 -9.31 -13.70
N PHE A 318 -3.37 -8.33 -14.41
CA PHE A 318 -3.62 -8.17 -15.83
C PHE A 318 -2.34 -8.37 -16.65
N VAL A 319 -2.37 -9.26 -17.62
CA VAL A 319 -1.30 -9.38 -18.62
C VAL A 319 -1.71 -8.53 -19.81
N SER A 320 -1.01 -7.44 -20.03
CA SER A 320 -1.32 -6.46 -21.06
C SER A 320 -0.51 -6.69 -22.33
N PRO A 321 -0.88 -6.11 -23.47
CA PRO A 321 -0.01 -6.10 -24.64
C PRO A 321 1.30 -5.32 -24.40
N ASN A 322 1.26 -4.21 -23.63
CA ASN A 322 2.39 -3.29 -23.55
C ASN A 322 2.40 -2.34 -22.34
N LEU A 323 1.53 -2.54 -21.34
CA LEU A 323 1.36 -1.62 -20.21
C LEU A 323 1.91 -2.21 -18.92
N PHE A 324 2.83 -1.51 -18.28
CA PHE A 324 3.14 -1.66 -16.87
C PHE A 324 2.27 -0.74 -16.02
N SER A 325 1.64 -1.30 -14.98
CA SER A 325 0.92 -0.54 -13.96
C SER A 325 1.00 -1.23 -12.61
N LYS A 326 1.24 -0.48 -11.53
CA LYS A 326 1.05 -0.95 -10.16
C LYS A 326 -0.40 -0.80 -9.72
N ASP A 327 -1.06 0.26 -10.14
CA ASP A 327 -2.45 0.57 -9.84
C ASP A 327 -3.43 -0.23 -10.73
N ASP A 328 -4.64 -0.46 -10.23
CA ASP A 328 -5.73 -1.15 -10.92
C ASP A 328 -6.73 -0.18 -11.60
N GLY A 329 -6.45 1.11 -11.57
CA GLY A 329 -7.29 2.16 -12.15
C GLY A 329 -8.46 2.59 -11.26
N ARG A 330 -8.69 1.97 -10.11
CA ARG A 330 -9.70 2.40 -9.14
C ARG A 330 -9.09 3.44 -8.22
N LEU A 331 -9.65 4.64 -8.27
CA LEU A 331 -9.21 5.76 -7.44
C LEU A 331 -9.64 5.53 -5.99
N ALA A 332 -8.70 5.60 -5.05
CA ALA A 332 -8.95 5.56 -3.62
C ALA A 332 -8.83 6.93 -2.94
N GLY A 333 -8.00 7.82 -3.50
CA GLY A 333 -7.78 9.15 -2.96
C GLY A 333 -6.66 9.87 -3.67
N ALA A 334 -6.19 10.95 -3.06
CA ALA A 334 -5.00 11.68 -3.48
C ALA A 334 -4.20 12.12 -2.25
N THR A 335 -2.87 12.06 -2.33
CA THR A 335 -1.97 12.38 -1.22
C THR A 335 -0.76 13.19 -1.68
N ARG A 336 -0.05 13.77 -0.73
CA ARG A 336 1.25 14.44 -0.91
C ARG A 336 2.00 14.43 0.43
N PRO A 337 3.30 14.75 0.46
CA PRO A 337 3.99 15.02 1.72
C PRO A 337 3.32 16.17 2.49
N GLU A 338 3.20 16.05 3.80
CA GLU A 338 2.65 17.12 4.67
C GLU A 338 3.42 18.42 4.51
N LYS A 339 4.76 18.32 4.46
CA LYS A 339 5.67 19.42 4.13
C LYS A 339 6.54 19.00 2.96
N VAL A 340 6.58 19.80 1.91
CA VAL A 340 7.47 19.57 0.77
C VAL A 340 8.82 20.19 1.08
N SER A 341 9.88 19.39 0.93
CA SER A 341 11.28 19.84 1.10
C SER A 341 11.78 20.42 -0.22
N GLY A 342 11.68 21.76 -0.36
CA GLY A 342 12.06 22.46 -1.58
C GLY A 342 10.88 22.78 -2.49
N ASP A 343 11.18 23.01 -3.79
CA ASP A 343 10.21 23.47 -4.79
C ASP A 343 9.42 22.31 -5.46
N LEU A 344 9.89 21.07 -5.33
CA LEU A 344 9.32 19.90 -5.97
C LEU A 344 9.44 18.68 -5.05
N TRP A 345 8.52 17.76 -5.19
CA TRP A 345 8.60 16.41 -4.64
C TRP A 345 8.31 15.38 -5.73
N GLU A 346 8.78 14.16 -5.55
CA GLU A 346 8.62 13.09 -6.54
C GLU A 346 7.91 11.89 -5.96
N ILE A 347 7.13 11.21 -6.80
CA ILE A 347 6.59 9.89 -6.52
C ILE A 347 6.61 9.06 -7.78
N GLY A 348 6.98 7.79 -7.67
CA GLY A 348 7.07 6.90 -8.81
C GLY A 348 6.86 5.44 -8.44
N ASN A 349 6.73 4.62 -9.48
CA ASN A 349 6.58 3.18 -9.37
C ASN A 349 7.79 2.46 -9.95
N LEU A 350 8.17 1.35 -9.29
CA LEU A 350 9.27 0.49 -9.70
C LEU A 350 8.79 -0.57 -10.70
N TYR A 351 9.54 -0.77 -11.79
CA TYR A 351 9.30 -1.78 -12.81
C TYR A 351 10.58 -2.53 -13.17
N ASP A 352 10.50 -3.86 -13.18
CA ASP A 352 11.61 -4.73 -13.55
C ASP A 352 11.50 -5.16 -15.00
N ILE A 353 12.62 -5.18 -15.72
CA ILE A 353 12.70 -5.56 -17.13
C ILE A 353 13.30 -6.97 -17.23
N VAL A 354 12.49 -7.91 -17.69
CA VAL A 354 12.83 -9.33 -17.82
C VAL A 354 13.43 -9.65 -19.20
N THR A 355 12.96 -8.96 -20.23
CA THR A 355 13.36 -9.21 -21.62
C THR A 355 13.82 -7.92 -22.27
N ASP A 356 14.98 -7.95 -22.94
CA ASP A 356 15.52 -6.85 -23.74
C ASP A 356 14.79 -6.66 -25.08
N GLY A 357 15.26 -5.70 -25.85
CA GLY A 357 14.68 -5.40 -27.16
C GLY A 357 13.43 -4.54 -27.14
N PHE A 358 13.15 -3.90 -26.00
CA PHE A 358 12.01 -3.00 -25.80
C PHE A 358 12.46 -1.60 -25.38
N GLN A 359 11.58 -0.63 -25.60
CA GLN A 359 11.73 0.75 -25.16
C GLN A 359 10.47 1.24 -24.46
N ALA A 360 10.63 2.03 -23.40
CA ALA A 360 9.56 2.81 -22.79
C ALA A 360 9.29 4.02 -23.67
N TYR A 361 8.06 4.20 -24.15
CA TYR A 361 7.77 5.25 -25.12
C TYR A 361 6.70 6.24 -24.68
N GLU A 362 5.89 5.88 -23.69
CA GLU A 362 4.88 6.73 -23.09
C GLU A 362 4.74 6.44 -21.60
N ALA A 363 4.40 7.47 -20.86
CA ALA A 363 3.99 7.38 -19.48
C ALA A 363 2.58 7.95 -19.28
N SER A 364 1.80 7.32 -18.40
CA SER A 364 0.51 7.86 -17.98
C SER A 364 0.52 8.10 -16.48
N PHE A 365 -0.03 9.22 -16.06
CA PHE A 365 -0.08 9.65 -14.66
C PHE A 365 -1.36 10.45 -14.40
N SER A 366 -1.59 10.81 -13.15
CA SER A 366 -2.73 11.64 -12.75
C SER A 366 -2.29 12.71 -11.75
N VAL A 367 -3.10 13.75 -11.61
CA VAL A 367 -2.89 14.84 -10.65
C VAL A 367 -4.21 15.24 -9.99
N ALA A 368 -4.10 15.70 -8.75
CA ALA A 368 -5.16 16.44 -8.08
C ALA A 368 -4.58 17.70 -7.43
N SER A 369 -5.41 18.70 -7.22
CA SER A 369 -5.05 19.92 -6.49
C SER A 369 -6.30 20.61 -5.97
N ASN A 370 -6.16 21.42 -4.93
CA ASN A 370 -7.25 22.24 -4.44
C ASN A 370 -7.61 23.30 -5.48
N SER A 371 -8.90 23.46 -5.76
CA SER A 371 -9.43 24.47 -6.70
C SER A 371 -8.76 24.46 -8.08
N ASN A 372 -8.31 23.28 -8.55
CA ASN A 372 -7.60 23.12 -9.83
C ASN A 372 -6.31 23.95 -9.95
N ALA A 373 -5.59 24.13 -8.85
CA ALA A 373 -4.35 24.93 -8.81
C ALA A 373 -3.21 24.36 -9.68
N HIS A 374 -3.35 23.15 -10.22
CA HIS A 374 -2.44 22.55 -11.20
C HIS A 374 -2.57 23.16 -12.61
N GLN A 375 -3.72 23.75 -12.95
CA GLN A 375 -3.92 24.38 -14.28
C GLN A 375 -2.93 25.54 -14.50
N GLY A 376 -2.36 25.60 -15.69
CA GLY A 376 -1.31 26.55 -16.05
C GLY A 376 0.09 26.19 -15.53
N LYS A 377 0.26 25.09 -14.83
CA LYS A 377 1.53 24.56 -14.33
C LYS A 377 2.01 23.37 -15.14
N SER A 378 3.19 22.87 -14.81
CA SER A 378 3.82 21.74 -15.48
C SER A 378 4.25 20.68 -14.49
N VAL A 379 4.32 19.44 -14.95
CA VAL A 379 5.00 18.33 -14.27
C VAL A 379 6.06 17.76 -15.17
N SER A 380 7.14 17.27 -14.57
CA SER A 380 8.17 16.48 -15.25
C SER A 380 8.00 15.01 -14.88
N LEU A 381 8.22 14.15 -15.87
CA LEU A 381 8.33 12.72 -15.65
C LEU A 381 9.79 12.33 -15.86
N LEU A 382 10.33 11.55 -14.96
CA LEU A 382 11.71 11.07 -15.04
C LEU A 382 11.69 9.54 -15.04
N LEU A 383 12.41 8.94 -15.98
CA LEU A 383 12.66 7.51 -15.97
C LEU A 383 14.08 7.28 -15.48
N TYR A 384 14.18 6.77 -14.26
CA TYR A 384 15.45 6.38 -13.66
C TYR A 384 15.72 4.92 -13.93
N ARG A 385 16.96 4.58 -14.29
CA ARG A 385 17.48 3.21 -14.19
C ARG A 385 18.21 3.08 -12.85
N ILE A 386 17.99 1.98 -12.17
CA ILE A 386 18.68 1.68 -10.91
C ILE A 386 20.02 1.02 -11.27
N ASP A 387 21.11 1.63 -10.85
CA ASP A 387 22.49 1.16 -10.98
C ASP A 387 23.14 1.19 -9.59
N GLU A 388 22.79 0.19 -8.72
CA GLU A 388 23.22 0.10 -7.32
C GLU A 388 24.75 0.22 -7.18
N ASN A 389 25.20 1.06 -6.26
CA ASN A 389 26.62 1.28 -5.95
C ASN A 389 27.14 0.36 -4.81
N ASN A 390 26.27 -0.48 -4.22
CA ASN A 390 26.55 -1.44 -3.14
C ASN A 390 26.98 -0.80 -1.79
N ASP A 391 26.60 0.42 -1.52
CA ASP A 391 26.91 1.07 -0.23
C ASP A 391 25.83 0.85 0.86
N ALA A 392 24.84 -0.01 0.59
CA ALA A 392 23.70 -0.36 1.45
C ALA A 392 22.73 0.82 1.72
N LYS A 393 22.84 1.90 0.97
CA LYS A 393 21.97 3.07 1.03
C LYS A 393 21.30 3.27 -0.32
N PHE A 394 20.05 3.68 -0.34
CA PHE A 394 19.36 4.02 -1.58
C PHE A 394 19.27 5.55 -1.69
N ASP A 395 20.02 6.11 -2.64
CA ASP A 395 20.04 7.55 -2.89
C ASP A 395 20.23 7.90 -4.38
N ASP A 396 20.47 9.18 -4.65
CA ASP A 396 20.65 9.66 -6.04
C ASP A 396 21.88 9.03 -6.75
N ALA A 397 22.85 8.49 -6.03
CA ALA A 397 24.01 7.85 -6.62
C ALA A 397 23.70 6.48 -7.25
N ASP A 398 22.60 5.84 -6.80
CA ASP A 398 22.10 4.60 -7.37
C ASP A 398 21.24 4.81 -8.61
N LEU A 399 20.91 6.05 -8.94
CA LEU A 399 19.90 6.39 -9.92
C LEU A 399 20.48 7.14 -11.11
N LYS A 400 20.26 6.58 -12.29
CA LYS A 400 20.61 7.21 -13.54
C LYS A 400 19.38 7.62 -14.31
N ILE A 401 19.20 8.91 -14.59
CA ILE A 401 18.15 9.37 -15.50
C ILE A 401 18.49 8.87 -16.91
N VAL A 402 17.59 8.10 -17.47
CA VAL A 402 17.72 7.57 -18.84
C VAL A 402 16.66 8.11 -19.79
N GLY A 403 15.58 8.67 -19.23
CA GLY A 403 14.52 9.27 -20.02
C GLY A 403 13.74 10.33 -19.25
N TYR A 404 13.01 11.13 -19.98
CA TYR A 404 12.18 12.17 -19.41
C TYR A 404 10.92 12.40 -20.27
N GLY A 405 9.94 13.03 -19.66
CA GLY A 405 8.74 13.53 -20.31
C GLY A 405 8.24 14.73 -19.53
N PHE A 406 7.25 15.41 -20.07
CA PHE A 406 6.65 16.54 -19.36
C PHE A 406 5.23 16.79 -19.86
N HIS A 407 4.44 17.43 -19.02
CA HIS A 407 3.10 17.86 -19.36
C HIS A 407 2.83 19.25 -18.81
N ASN A 408 2.23 20.11 -19.65
CA ASN A 408 1.73 21.42 -19.26
C ASN A 408 0.22 21.33 -19.12
N PHE A 409 -0.28 21.53 -17.90
CA PHE A 409 -1.72 21.52 -17.66
C PHE A 409 -2.36 22.76 -18.25
N THR A 410 -3.43 22.55 -19.01
CA THR A 410 -4.24 23.63 -19.59
C THR A 410 -5.57 23.76 -18.88
N ASN A 411 -6.45 22.77 -19.02
CA ASN A 411 -7.78 22.72 -18.45
C ASN A 411 -8.20 21.32 -17.97
N GLU A 412 -7.23 20.42 -17.84
CA GLU A 412 -7.47 19.07 -17.36
C GLU A 412 -8.10 19.10 -15.97
N ALA A 413 -9.10 18.26 -15.76
CA ALA A 413 -9.76 18.12 -14.47
C ALA A 413 -8.87 17.36 -13.49
N ASN A 414 -9.09 17.56 -12.19
CA ASN A 414 -8.55 16.69 -11.15
C ASN A 414 -8.86 15.22 -11.49
N TYR A 415 -7.90 14.36 -11.22
CA TYR A 415 -7.96 12.91 -11.45
C TYR A 415 -7.98 12.46 -12.92
N ALA A 416 -7.84 13.37 -13.87
CA ALA A 416 -7.69 12.98 -15.27
C ALA A 416 -6.44 12.11 -15.46
N LEU A 417 -6.57 11.03 -16.23
CA LEU A 417 -5.42 10.24 -16.66
C LEU A 417 -4.77 10.91 -17.86
N ILE A 418 -3.54 11.35 -17.70
CA ILE A 418 -2.77 12.08 -18.69
C ILE A 418 -1.70 11.15 -19.22
N THR A 419 -1.49 11.15 -20.54
CA THR A 419 -0.44 10.38 -21.20
C THR A 419 0.50 11.32 -21.95
N THR A 420 1.81 11.13 -21.74
CA THR A 420 2.85 11.93 -22.38
C THR A 420 3.96 11.05 -22.94
N PRO A 421 4.62 11.45 -24.04
CA PRO A 421 5.79 10.75 -24.54
C PRO A 421 6.92 10.69 -23.53
N LEU A 422 7.66 9.57 -23.54
CA LEU A 422 8.96 9.46 -22.88
C LEU A 422 10.05 9.62 -23.93
N LEU A 423 10.96 10.55 -23.71
CA LEU A 423 12.07 10.89 -24.58
C LEU A 423 13.36 10.32 -23.98
N ASP A 424 14.21 9.75 -24.82
CA ASP A 424 15.55 9.32 -24.43
C ASP A 424 16.40 10.53 -24.05
N ILE A 425 17.08 10.46 -22.91
CA ILE A 425 17.85 11.59 -22.36
C ILE A 425 19.00 12.03 -23.28
N ASN A 426 19.54 11.13 -24.09
CA ASN A 426 20.70 11.40 -24.93
C ASN A 426 20.31 11.85 -26.34
N THR A 427 19.29 11.22 -26.95
CA THR A 427 18.91 11.50 -28.34
C THR A 427 17.75 12.47 -28.48
N ASN A 428 16.96 12.63 -27.40
CA ASN A 428 15.71 13.39 -27.42
C ASN A 428 14.62 12.79 -28.34
N ASP A 429 14.83 11.56 -28.79
CA ASP A 429 13.83 10.82 -29.54
C ASP A 429 12.83 10.15 -28.62
N GLN A 430 11.62 9.93 -29.10
CA GLN A 430 10.62 9.19 -28.35
C GLN A 430 10.99 7.72 -28.26
N GLY A 431 11.22 7.25 -27.04
CA GLY A 431 11.48 5.87 -26.69
C GLY A 431 12.83 5.64 -26.03
N VAL A 432 12.78 5.28 -24.76
CA VAL A 432 13.95 5.00 -23.91
C VAL A 432 14.22 3.50 -23.92
N ARG A 433 15.38 3.07 -24.37
CA ARG A 433 15.75 1.65 -24.38
C ARG A 433 15.81 1.10 -22.96
N LEU A 434 15.26 -0.10 -22.80
CA LEU A 434 15.21 -0.82 -21.55
C LEU A 434 16.20 -1.99 -21.59
N ASP A 435 17.02 -2.09 -20.55
CA ASP A 435 18.02 -3.14 -20.42
C ASP A 435 17.47 -4.31 -19.61
N LYS A 436 17.69 -5.53 -20.10
CA LYS A 436 17.29 -6.76 -19.38
C LYS A 436 17.95 -6.83 -18.00
N ASN A 437 17.21 -7.35 -17.02
CA ASN A 437 17.65 -7.52 -15.62
C ASN A 437 18.00 -6.18 -14.93
N LYS A 438 17.42 -5.09 -15.40
CA LYS A 438 17.48 -3.79 -14.73
C LYS A 438 16.10 -3.37 -14.25
N SER A 439 16.12 -2.65 -13.14
CA SER A 439 14.92 -2.04 -12.56
C SER A 439 14.87 -0.56 -12.91
N TYR A 440 13.67 -0.06 -13.12
CA TYR A 440 13.41 1.32 -13.49
C TYR A 440 12.36 1.95 -12.58
N ILE A 441 12.55 3.20 -12.21
CA ILE A 441 11.54 4.00 -11.51
C ILE A 441 10.99 5.01 -12.51
N LEU A 442 9.69 4.92 -12.79
CA LEU A 442 8.98 6.01 -13.45
C LEU A 442 8.47 6.95 -12.37
N SER A 443 9.09 8.12 -12.26
CA SER A 443 8.81 9.14 -11.25
C SER A 443 8.18 10.37 -11.87
N ILE A 444 7.24 10.99 -11.15
CA ILE A 444 6.59 12.24 -11.50
C ILE A 444 6.98 13.31 -10.48
N GLN A 445 7.46 14.44 -10.95
CA GLN A 445 7.82 15.59 -10.13
C GLN A 445 6.62 16.53 -10.01
N TYR A 446 6.12 16.70 -8.80
CA TYR A 446 4.98 17.55 -8.48
C TYR A 446 5.41 18.83 -7.77
N ALA A 447 4.72 19.94 -8.07
CA ALA A 447 4.82 21.16 -7.26
C ALA A 447 4.14 20.96 -5.88
N PRO A 448 4.51 21.77 -4.84
CA PRO A 448 4.03 21.57 -3.47
C PRO A 448 2.51 21.53 -3.29
N GLU A 449 1.76 22.22 -4.12
CA GLU A 449 0.30 22.28 -4.10
C GLU A 449 -0.40 21.12 -4.82
N MET A 450 0.36 20.25 -5.51
CA MET A 450 -0.17 19.13 -6.25
C MET A 450 -0.17 17.87 -5.38
N PHE A 451 -1.20 17.04 -5.58
CA PHE A 451 -1.38 15.74 -4.96
C PHE A 451 -1.27 14.65 -6.03
N VAL A 452 -0.70 13.52 -5.68
CA VAL A 452 -0.76 12.32 -6.52
C VAL A 452 -2.04 11.56 -6.22
N PRO A 453 -2.90 11.30 -7.21
CA PRO A 453 -3.95 10.32 -7.09
C PRO A 453 -3.38 8.90 -6.96
N TYR A 454 -4.02 8.06 -6.15
CA TYR A 454 -3.57 6.70 -5.91
C TYR A 454 -4.72 5.68 -5.95
N SER A 455 -4.37 4.45 -6.23
CA SER A 455 -5.21 3.26 -6.10
C SER A 455 -5.05 2.69 -4.70
N GLY A 456 -6.17 2.20 -4.12
CA GLY A 456 -6.16 1.48 -2.83
C GLY A 456 -5.69 0.03 -2.93
N LEU A 457 -5.07 -0.37 -4.05
CA LEU A 457 -4.50 -1.71 -4.19
C LEU A 457 -3.30 -1.86 -3.24
N LYS A 458 -3.38 -2.84 -2.35
CA LYS A 458 -2.34 -3.11 -1.36
C LYS A 458 -1.32 -4.10 -1.89
N TYR A 459 -0.05 -3.82 -1.63
CA TYR A 459 1.06 -4.74 -1.83
C TYR A 459 1.59 -5.14 -0.45
N PRO A 460 1.28 -6.35 0.05
CA PRO A 460 1.73 -6.80 1.36
C PRO A 460 3.27 -6.97 1.41
N TYR A 461 3.82 -6.98 2.60
CA TYR A 461 5.23 -7.27 2.88
C TYR A 461 6.25 -6.23 2.38
N ASN A 462 5.90 -4.96 2.39
CA ASN A 462 6.81 -3.89 1.98
C ASN A 462 7.43 -4.14 0.59
N VAL A 463 6.67 -4.75 -0.31
CA VAL A 463 7.08 -4.83 -1.71
C VAL A 463 7.23 -3.40 -2.21
N ILE A 464 8.41 -3.08 -2.76
CA ILE A 464 8.68 -1.76 -3.32
C ILE A 464 7.81 -1.56 -4.55
N ALA A 465 6.57 -1.10 -4.33
CA ALA A 465 5.66 -0.76 -5.41
C ALA A 465 5.86 0.71 -5.80
N THR A 466 5.88 1.58 -4.80
CA THR A 466 5.93 3.03 -4.94
C THR A 466 7.10 3.58 -4.14
N VAL A 467 7.76 4.60 -4.67
CA VAL A 467 8.84 5.33 -4.02
C VAL A 467 8.52 6.82 -4.02
N VAL A 468 8.91 7.51 -2.95
CA VAL A 468 8.73 8.97 -2.80
C VAL A 468 10.08 9.61 -2.56
N LYS A 469 10.30 10.78 -3.17
CA LYS A 469 11.43 11.68 -2.87
C LYS A 469 10.91 12.99 -2.36
N ASN A 470 11.30 13.34 -1.15
CA ASN A 470 11.01 14.64 -0.52
C ASN A 470 12.24 15.11 0.26
N GLY A 471 13.25 15.59 -0.50
CA GLY A 471 14.61 15.81 0.00
C GLY A 471 15.47 14.55 -0.02
N GLU A 472 14.93 13.42 0.44
CA GLU A 472 15.55 12.09 0.39
C GLU A 472 14.55 11.07 -0.18
N TRP A 473 15.06 9.85 -0.50
CA TRP A 473 14.24 8.77 -1.04
C TRP A 473 13.63 7.92 0.07
N PHE A 474 12.33 7.66 -0.04
CA PHE A 474 11.55 6.78 0.83
C PHE A 474 11.05 5.59 0.02
N LEU A 475 11.63 4.42 0.27
CA LEU A 475 11.17 3.16 -0.31
C LEU A 475 9.88 2.71 0.38
N GLY A 476 8.88 2.27 -0.41
CA GLY A 476 7.54 1.99 0.09
C GLY A 476 6.60 3.20 0.07
N GLY A 477 7.09 4.39 -0.25
CA GLY A 477 6.28 5.59 -0.46
C GLY A 477 5.46 6.01 0.76
N PHE A 478 4.15 6.16 0.59
CA PHE A 478 3.21 6.49 1.68
C PHE A 478 2.60 5.25 2.36
N GLY A 479 3.23 4.07 2.19
CA GLY A 479 2.79 2.81 2.76
C GLY A 479 2.00 1.92 1.80
N ASP A 480 1.61 0.74 2.28
CA ASP A 480 1.11 -0.37 1.46
C ASP A 480 -0.22 -0.08 0.75
N ALA A 481 -1.01 0.86 1.27
CA ALA A 481 -2.32 1.21 0.74
C ALA A 481 -2.30 2.35 -0.31
N VAL A 482 -1.13 2.93 -0.59
CA VAL A 482 -0.99 4.08 -1.49
C VAL A 482 -0.15 3.69 -2.71
N THR A 483 -0.81 3.28 -3.77
CA THR A 483 -0.16 2.95 -5.05
C THR A 483 -0.38 4.08 -6.03
N ALA A 484 0.68 4.81 -6.35
CA ALA A 484 0.61 5.95 -7.26
C ALA A 484 0.13 5.56 -8.67
N ILE A 485 -0.68 6.41 -9.29
CA ILE A 485 -1.04 6.28 -10.70
C ILE A 485 0.12 6.80 -11.54
N ALA A 486 1.08 5.91 -11.82
CA ALA A 486 2.25 6.15 -12.65
C ALA A 486 2.52 4.90 -13.50
N ARG A 487 2.14 4.93 -14.76
CA ARG A 487 2.10 3.78 -15.65
C ARG A 487 3.07 3.97 -16.81
N MET A 488 3.74 2.89 -17.24
CA MET A 488 4.70 2.90 -18.34
C MET A 488 4.24 2.01 -19.50
N ARG A 489 4.23 2.56 -20.72
CA ARG A 489 4.01 1.77 -21.93
C ARG A 489 5.31 1.47 -22.63
N ILE A 490 5.44 0.23 -23.08
CA ILE A 490 6.61 -0.23 -23.84
C ILE A 490 6.24 -0.66 -25.26
N ARG A 491 7.21 -0.60 -26.16
CA ARG A 491 7.11 -1.17 -27.51
C ARG A 491 8.43 -1.82 -27.90
N LYS A 492 8.42 -2.67 -28.90
CA LYS A 492 9.67 -3.21 -29.49
C LYS A 492 10.55 -2.08 -30.01
N ASN A 493 11.86 -2.24 -29.83
CA ASN A 493 12.81 -1.32 -30.43
C ASN A 493 12.62 -1.32 -31.96
N PRO A 494 12.72 -0.17 -32.62
CA PRO A 494 12.77 -0.11 -34.07
C PRO A 494 13.93 -0.96 -34.59
N THR A 495 13.70 -1.73 -35.63
CA THR A 495 14.71 -2.63 -36.24
C THR A 495 15.85 -1.90 -36.94
N THR A 496 15.75 -0.57 -37.09
CA THR A 496 16.69 0.26 -37.89
C THR A 496 17.45 1.30 -37.06
N SER A 497 17.49 1.21 -35.73
CA SER A 497 18.25 2.19 -34.94
C SER A 497 19.76 1.87 -35.02
N VAL A 498 20.48 2.63 -35.81
CA VAL A 498 21.93 2.80 -35.59
C VAL A 498 22.08 3.42 -34.21
N LYS A 499 22.81 2.75 -33.31
CA LYS A 499 23.11 3.30 -32.01
C LYS A 499 24.01 4.51 -32.22
N GLU A 500 23.47 5.73 -32.03
CA GLU A 500 24.35 6.91 -32.09
C GLU A 500 25.40 6.78 -30.97
N PRO A 501 26.67 7.04 -31.29
CA PRO A 501 27.73 7.02 -30.30
C PRO A 501 27.40 7.99 -29.15
N GLN A 502 27.79 7.63 -27.96
CA GLN A 502 27.61 8.46 -26.77
C GLN A 502 28.94 9.07 -26.35
N LEU A 503 28.95 10.37 -26.05
CA LEU A 503 30.12 11.00 -25.40
C LEU A 503 30.32 10.42 -24.01
N ALA A 504 31.56 10.24 -23.60
CA ALA A 504 31.92 9.82 -22.27
C ALA A 504 31.47 10.87 -21.21
N GLU A 505 31.30 10.44 -19.97
CA GLU A 505 30.83 11.35 -18.90
C GLU A 505 31.77 12.54 -18.68
N SER A 506 33.06 12.31 -18.82
CA SER A 506 34.11 13.33 -18.67
C SER A 506 34.20 14.32 -19.82
N GLN A 507 33.60 14.00 -21.00
CA GLN A 507 33.71 14.84 -22.19
C GLN A 507 32.76 16.04 -22.19
N LEU A 508 31.75 16.06 -21.32
CA LEU A 508 30.82 17.17 -21.18
C LEU A 508 30.57 17.47 -19.71
N ASN A 509 30.92 18.68 -19.25
CA ASN A 509 30.68 19.13 -17.89
C ASN A 509 29.82 20.40 -17.88
N LEU A 510 29.01 20.56 -16.81
CA LEU A 510 28.14 21.72 -16.57
C LEU A 510 28.37 22.26 -15.19
N PHE A 511 28.62 23.58 -15.10
CA PHE A 511 28.77 24.26 -13.79
C PHE A 511 28.46 25.76 -13.93
N PRO A 512 27.98 26.41 -12.84
CA PRO A 512 27.48 25.80 -11.62
C PRO A 512 26.16 25.07 -11.85
N ASN A 513 25.89 24.05 -11.03
CA ASN A 513 24.59 23.39 -10.99
C ASN A 513 24.21 23.17 -9.51
N PRO A 514 23.23 23.88 -8.93
CA PRO A 514 22.31 24.81 -9.59
C PRO A 514 22.95 26.06 -10.19
N ALA A 515 22.37 26.53 -11.31
CA ALA A 515 22.74 27.78 -11.97
C ALA A 515 21.82 28.93 -11.52
N THR A 516 22.35 30.16 -11.46
CA THR A 516 21.55 31.34 -11.14
C THR A 516 21.41 32.31 -12.32
N ARG A 517 22.51 32.74 -12.91
CA ARG A 517 22.55 33.67 -14.04
C ARG A 517 23.20 33.09 -15.27
N GLU A 518 24.19 32.26 -15.07
CA GLU A 518 25.01 31.71 -16.15
C GLU A 518 25.26 30.24 -15.90
N ILE A 519 25.40 29.49 -16.98
CA ILE A 519 25.87 28.11 -16.95
C ILE A 519 27.03 27.95 -17.91
N THR A 520 28.09 27.33 -17.44
CA THR A 520 29.26 27.01 -18.25
C THR A 520 29.17 25.57 -18.71
N VAL A 521 29.40 25.38 -20.00
CA VAL A 521 29.49 24.08 -20.66
C VAL A 521 30.95 23.86 -21.04
N ASP A 522 31.56 22.84 -20.45
CA ASP A 522 32.93 22.44 -20.76
C ASP A 522 32.89 21.16 -21.58
N LEU A 523 33.37 21.22 -22.83
CA LEU A 523 33.38 20.14 -23.79
C LEU A 523 34.82 19.77 -24.15
N ASP A 524 35.16 18.47 -24.01
CA ASP A 524 36.48 17.92 -24.32
C ASP A 524 36.37 16.66 -25.18
N LEU A 525 36.45 16.81 -26.50
CA LEU A 525 36.33 15.73 -27.46
C LEU A 525 37.69 15.08 -27.73
N GLN A 526 37.69 13.80 -28.08
CA GLN A 526 38.93 13.07 -28.44
C GLN A 526 39.44 13.51 -29.82
N LYS A 527 38.53 13.96 -30.72
CA LYS A 527 38.83 14.41 -32.08
C LYS A 527 38.10 15.72 -32.40
N ASN A 528 38.62 16.43 -33.40
CA ASN A 528 37.93 17.60 -33.93
C ASN A 528 36.59 17.19 -34.55
N SER A 529 35.52 17.83 -34.16
CA SER A 529 34.18 17.67 -34.75
C SER A 529 33.89 18.81 -35.71
N ALA A 530 33.50 18.48 -36.92
CA ALA A 530 33.16 19.50 -37.94
C ALA A 530 31.99 20.38 -37.49
N LEU A 531 31.04 19.80 -36.73
CA LEU A 531 29.91 20.51 -36.14
C LEU A 531 29.68 20.04 -34.71
N VAL A 532 29.57 20.99 -33.79
CA VAL A 532 29.10 20.80 -32.42
C VAL A 532 27.82 21.60 -32.23
N GLU A 533 26.71 20.94 -31.92
CA GLU A 533 25.45 21.56 -31.58
C GLU A 533 25.20 21.46 -30.08
N ILE A 534 24.99 22.62 -29.45
CA ILE A 534 24.56 22.72 -28.04
C ILE A 534 23.12 23.23 -28.02
N ARG A 535 22.22 22.51 -27.40
CA ARG A 535 20.82 22.87 -27.27
C ARG A 535 20.38 22.75 -25.83
N ILE A 536 19.73 23.78 -25.30
CA ILE A 536 19.09 23.74 -23.98
C ILE A 536 17.59 23.67 -24.20
N VAL A 537 16.96 22.70 -23.54
CA VAL A 537 15.52 22.55 -23.53
C VAL A 537 14.99 22.66 -22.10
N ASP A 538 13.82 23.25 -21.95
CA ASP A 538 13.10 23.24 -20.68
C ASP A 538 12.45 21.88 -20.44
N VAL A 539 11.86 21.71 -19.25
CA VAL A 539 11.10 20.51 -18.90
C VAL A 539 9.92 20.27 -19.83
N ALA A 540 9.50 21.25 -20.62
CA ALA A 540 8.49 21.14 -21.66
C ALA A 540 9.09 20.75 -23.02
N GLY A 541 10.39 20.40 -23.10
CA GLY A 541 11.09 20.09 -24.36
C GLY A 541 11.17 21.26 -25.32
N ARG A 542 10.73 22.45 -24.90
CA ARG A 542 10.87 23.65 -25.72
C ARG A 542 12.33 24.04 -25.73
N THR A 543 12.88 24.19 -26.91
CA THR A 543 14.23 24.70 -27.06
C THR A 543 14.26 26.16 -26.60
N VAL A 544 15.03 26.43 -25.56
CA VAL A 544 15.23 27.78 -25.02
C VAL A 544 16.54 28.39 -25.50
N LEU A 545 17.47 27.55 -25.97
CA LEU A 545 18.73 28.00 -26.57
C LEU A 545 19.23 26.94 -27.56
N THR A 546 19.75 27.39 -28.71
CA THR A 546 20.52 26.56 -29.64
C THR A 546 21.73 27.36 -30.10
N GLN A 547 22.90 26.74 -30.07
CA GLN A 547 24.15 27.27 -30.59
C GLN A 547 24.89 26.18 -31.35
N GLN A 548 25.56 26.58 -32.44
CA GLN A 548 26.37 25.68 -33.24
C GLN A 548 27.78 26.24 -33.37
N TYR A 549 28.74 25.33 -33.31
CA TYR A 549 30.16 25.63 -33.42
C TYR A 549 30.80 24.71 -34.43
N GLU A 550 31.65 25.27 -35.29
CA GLU A 550 32.31 24.54 -36.36
C GLU A 550 33.76 24.23 -36.02
N ASN A 551 34.24 23.06 -36.49
CA ASN A 551 35.66 22.66 -36.39
C ASN A 551 36.23 22.74 -34.97
N MET A 552 35.58 22.09 -34.01
CA MET A 552 35.91 22.22 -32.60
C MET A 552 36.24 20.86 -31.96
N GLN A 553 37.31 20.84 -31.17
CA GLN A 553 37.68 19.70 -30.33
C GLN A 553 37.39 19.98 -28.85
N ASN A 554 37.80 21.15 -28.36
CA ASN A 554 37.60 21.57 -26.98
C ASN A 554 36.92 22.94 -26.93
N GLY A 555 36.03 23.13 -25.96
CA GLY A 555 35.34 24.42 -25.82
C GLY A 555 34.80 24.62 -24.41
N ASN A 556 34.89 25.86 -23.96
CA ASN A 556 34.28 26.31 -22.71
C ASN A 556 33.30 27.42 -23.10
N PHE A 557 32.00 27.12 -22.97
CA PHE A 557 30.94 28.01 -23.43
C PHE A 557 30.13 28.49 -22.23
N GLN A 558 29.91 29.77 -22.15
CA GLN A 558 29.11 30.39 -21.13
C GLN A 558 27.79 30.87 -21.72
N TYR A 559 26.69 30.46 -21.11
CA TYR A 559 25.34 30.81 -21.55
C TYR A 559 24.63 31.59 -20.46
N ASP A 560 24.06 32.75 -20.83
CA ASP A 560 23.17 33.48 -19.97
C ASP A 560 21.82 32.78 -19.84
N VAL A 561 21.50 32.34 -18.64
CA VAL A 561 20.24 31.67 -18.28
C VAL A 561 19.39 32.56 -17.36
N SER A 562 19.74 33.85 -17.20
CA SER A 562 19.06 34.80 -16.30
C SER A 562 17.59 35.02 -16.64
N ASN A 563 17.19 34.78 -17.88
CA ASN A 563 15.81 34.91 -18.34
C ASN A 563 14.98 33.62 -18.23
N LEU A 564 15.60 32.52 -17.82
CA LEU A 564 14.90 31.26 -17.63
C LEU A 564 14.27 31.20 -16.23
N VAL A 565 13.10 30.63 -16.08
CA VAL A 565 12.43 30.48 -14.78
C VAL A 565 13.11 29.40 -13.94
N ASN A 566 12.93 29.43 -12.59
CA ASN A 566 13.39 28.36 -11.73
C ASN A 566 12.82 27.03 -12.18
N GLY A 567 13.66 25.99 -12.22
CA GLY A 567 13.23 24.66 -12.67
C GLY A 567 14.36 23.85 -13.28
N THR A 568 14.03 22.66 -13.73
CA THR A 568 14.94 21.70 -14.38
C THR A 568 15.05 21.99 -15.88
N TYR A 569 16.27 21.94 -16.39
CA TYR A 569 16.60 22.07 -17.82
C TYR A 569 17.53 20.94 -18.25
N PHE A 570 17.52 20.64 -19.56
CA PHE A 570 18.41 19.65 -20.15
C PHE A 570 19.26 20.31 -21.23
N LEU A 571 20.57 20.10 -21.14
CA LEU A 571 21.52 20.50 -22.17
C LEU A 571 21.88 19.28 -23.02
N HIS A 572 21.64 19.36 -24.30
CA HIS A 572 22.01 18.35 -25.30
C HIS A 572 23.22 18.85 -26.07
N ALA A 573 24.29 18.05 -26.06
CA ALA A 573 25.44 18.24 -26.92
C ALA A 573 25.44 17.16 -28.01
N ARG A 574 25.53 17.55 -29.27
CA ARG A 574 25.65 16.65 -30.44
C ARG A 574 26.92 16.97 -31.19
N THR A 575 27.71 15.94 -31.48
CA THR A 575 29.01 16.02 -32.16
C THR A 575 29.16 14.82 -33.10
N GLU A 576 30.24 14.77 -33.88
CA GLU A 576 30.56 13.58 -34.67
C GLU A 576 31.02 12.39 -33.84
N GLU A 577 31.51 12.62 -32.61
CA GLU A 577 31.88 11.53 -31.69
C GLU A 577 30.67 10.92 -31.00
N GLY A 578 29.54 11.65 -30.98
CA GLY A 578 28.32 11.18 -30.35
C GLY A 578 27.49 12.29 -29.72
N THR A 579 26.52 11.88 -28.93
CA THR A 579 25.61 12.77 -28.22
C THR A 579 25.74 12.62 -26.71
N LYS A 580 25.42 13.67 -25.96
CA LYS A 580 25.32 13.65 -24.51
C LYS A 580 24.29 14.65 -24.04
N THR A 581 23.51 14.23 -23.03
CA THR A 581 22.58 15.12 -22.33
C THR A 581 22.95 15.20 -20.86
N LYS A 582 22.94 16.43 -20.33
CA LYS A 582 23.09 16.67 -18.89
C LYS A 582 21.96 17.54 -18.36
N ARG A 583 21.46 17.17 -17.19
CA ARG A 583 20.46 17.95 -16.43
C ARG A 583 21.16 19.04 -15.64
N PHE A 584 20.54 20.21 -15.58
CA PHE A 584 20.90 21.24 -14.62
C PHE A 584 19.65 21.92 -14.06
N LEU A 585 19.81 22.52 -12.86
CA LEU A 585 18.75 23.20 -12.15
C LEU A 585 19.00 24.71 -12.20
N ILE A 586 17.97 25.50 -12.43
CA ILE A 586 17.98 26.93 -12.18
C ILE A 586 17.27 27.19 -10.86
N ALA A 587 18.00 27.77 -9.90
CA ALA A 587 17.49 28.14 -8.60
C ALA A 587 17.98 29.55 -8.25
N ARG A 588 17.05 30.47 -7.97
CA ARG A 588 17.33 31.89 -7.59
C ARG A 588 16.58 32.22 -6.33
#